data_29e2c6de25c33c2763ac75e41170402b
#
_entry.id   29e2c6de25c33c2763ac75e41170402b
#
_cell.length_a   1.000
_cell.length_b   1.000
_cell.length_c   1.000
_cell.angle_alpha   90.00
_cell.angle_beta   90.00
_cell.angle_gamma   90.00
#
_symmetry.space_group_name_H-M   'P 1'
#
loop_
_entity.id
_entity.type
_entity.pdbx_description
1 polymer ?
#
loop_
_entity_poly.entity_id
_entity_poly.type
_entity_poly.pdbx_seq_one_letter_code
_entity_poly.pdbx_strand_id
1 'polypeptide(L)'
;MRKKIKKKDLIDFENKISNYYENKKIKGPVHLSGNNEIKLINLFKKIKKNDWVFSSWRNHYHALLKGCSAQDITKQIVSGRSMTLNSIKNKFFTSSIVGGIIPIALGVAFSLKKKKD
;
A
#
# COMPACT_ATOMS: atom_id res chain seq x y z
N MET A 1 8.05 -15.20 -8.13
CA MET A 1 8.81 -13.99 -8.51
C MET A 1 7.93 -12.74 -8.42
N ARG A 2 8.42 -11.70 -7.79
CA ARG A 2 7.75 -10.39 -7.89
C ARG A 2 7.91 -9.83 -9.30
N LYS A 3 6.79 -9.42 -9.91
CA LYS A 3 6.84 -8.64 -11.13
C LYS A 3 7.57 -7.31 -10.83
N LYS A 4 8.57 -6.98 -11.64
CA LYS A 4 9.27 -5.70 -11.51
C LYS A 4 8.34 -4.55 -11.89
N ILE A 5 7.96 -3.72 -10.92
CA ILE A 5 7.09 -2.56 -11.14
C ILE A 5 7.94 -1.36 -11.55
N LYS A 6 7.54 -0.72 -12.63
CA LYS A 6 8.19 0.48 -13.16
C LYS A 6 7.41 1.74 -12.77
N LYS A 7 8.05 2.88 -12.89
CA LYS A 7 7.41 4.19 -12.67
C LYS A 7 6.09 4.32 -13.42
N LYS A 8 6.06 3.90 -14.68
CA LYS A 8 4.87 3.97 -15.52
C LYS A 8 3.73 3.15 -14.95
N ASP A 9 4.01 1.98 -14.42
CA ASP A 9 2.97 1.10 -13.84
C ASP A 9 2.26 1.78 -12.66
N LEU A 10 3.01 2.49 -11.83
CA LEU A 10 2.46 3.24 -10.69
C LEU A 10 1.58 4.39 -11.17
N ILE A 11 2.06 5.16 -12.15
CA ILE A 11 1.31 6.30 -12.71
C ILE A 11 0.04 5.82 -13.39
N ASP A 12 0.11 4.77 -14.20
CA ASP A 12 -1.04 4.20 -14.90
C ASP A 12 -2.10 3.72 -13.91
N PHE A 13 -1.68 3.10 -12.81
CA PHE A 13 -2.60 2.68 -11.75
C PHE A 13 -3.35 3.87 -11.15
N GLU A 14 -2.62 4.93 -10.75
CA GLU A 14 -3.24 6.12 -10.15
C GLU A 14 -4.16 6.85 -11.13
N ASN A 15 -3.80 6.89 -12.41
CA ASN A 15 -4.67 7.46 -13.46
C ASN A 15 -5.98 6.66 -13.59
N LYS A 16 -5.90 5.35 -13.52
CA LYS A 16 -7.08 4.48 -13.53
C LYS A 16 -7.98 4.75 -12.31
N ILE A 17 -7.40 4.88 -11.14
CA ILE A 17 -8.14 5.18 -9.93
C ILE A 17 -8.79 6.57 -10.01
N SER A 18 -8.06 7.56 -10.52
CA SER A 18 -8.59 8.91 -10.74
C SER A 18 -9.81 8.88 -11.66
N ASN A 19 -9.75 8.13 -12.76
CA ASN A 19 -10.87 7.98 -13.67
C ASN A 19 -12.08 7.32 -13.01
N TYR A 20 -11.86 6.29 -12.20
CA TYR A 20 -12.94 5.65 -11.44
C TYR A 20 -13.60 6.62 -10.46
N TYR A 21 -12.81 7.46 -9.81
CA TYR A 21 -13.32 8.46 -8.89
C TYR A 21 -14.19 9.50 -9.61
N GLU A 22 -13.71 10.04 -10.72
CA GLU A 22 -14.44 11.03 -11.52
C GLU A 22 -15.74 10.47 -12.09
N ASN A 23 -15.75 9.20 -12.45
CA ASN A 23 -16.94 8.49 -12.92
C ASN A 23 -17.84 7.99 -11.78
N LYS A 24 -17.62 8.46 -10.56
CA LYS A 24 -18.40 8.13 -9.35
C LYS A 24 -18.48 6.64 -9.04
N LYS A 25 -17.46 5.88 -9.39
CA LYS A 25 -17.39 4.44 -9.14
C LYS A 25 -16.79 4.10 -7.77
N ILE A 26 -16.24 5.08 -7.07
CA ILE A 26 -15.60 4.89 -5.76
C ILE A 26 -16.47 5.53 -4.68
N LYS A 27 -16.75 4.77 -3.62
CA LYS A 27 -17.68 5.16 -2.55
C LYS A 27 -17.04 5.98 -1.41
N GLY A 28 -15.77 6.26 -1.44
CA GLY A 28 -15.11 6.92 -0.32
C GLY A 28 -14.00 7.87 -0.76
N PRO A 29 -13.33 8.52 0.20
CA PRO A 29 -12.24 9.41 -0.12
C PRO A 29 -11.05 8.65 -0.69
N VAL A 30 -10.34 9.29 -1.61
CA VAL A 30 -9.13 8.73 -2.24
C VAL A 30 -8.02 9.75 -2.13
N HIS A 31 -6.88 9.32 -1.64
CA HIS A 31 -5.67 10.12 -1.58
C HIS A 31 -4.62 9.52 -2.52
N LEU A 32 -4.41 10.18 -3.65
CA LEU A 32 -3.41 9.75 -4.61
C LEU A 32 -2.00 10.13 -4.13
N SER A 33 -1.03 9.29 -4.45
CA SER A 33 0.37 9.62 -4.32
C SER A 33 0.77 10.57 -5.45
N GLY A 34 1.99 10.70 -5.77
CA GLY A 34 2.42 11.49 -6.91
C GLY A 34 3.84 11.99 -6.74
N ASN A 35 4.58 12.01 -7.83
CA ASN A 35 5.93 12.57 -7.92
C ASN A 35 6.99 11.88 -7.04
N ASN A 36 6.68 10.76 -6.39
CA ASN A 36 7.59 10.02 -5.52
C ASN A 36 7.88 8.59 -6.03
N GLU A 37 7.48 8.26 -7.24
CA GLU A 37 7.55 6.90 -7.78
C GLU A 37 8.96 6.32 -7.74
N ILE A 38 9.95 7.06 -8.24
CA ILE A 38 11.35 6.60 -8.30
C ILE A 38 11.93 6.40 -6.90
N LYS A 39 11.64 7.33 -5.99
CA LYS A 39 12.11 7.24 -4.60
C LYS A 39 11.55 6.00 -3.92
N LEU A 40 10.26 5.72 -4.10
CA LEU A 40 9.62 4.56 -3.53
C LEU A 40 10.12 3.25 -4.15
N ILE A 41 10.28 3.21 -5.47
CA ILE A 41 10.81 2.03 -6.15
C ILE A 41 12.20 1.70 -5.58
N ASN A 42 13.07 2.70 -5.42
CA ASN A 42 14.39 2.50 -4.87
C ASN A 42 14.37 2.05 -3.41
N LEU A 43 13.47 2.62 -2.61
CA LEU A 43 13.30 2.21 -1.21
C LEU A 43 12.84 0.74 -1.12
N PHE A 44 11.86 0.36 -1.92
CA PHE A 44 11.28 -0.99 -1.89
C PHE A 44 12.22 -2.07 -2.42
N LYS A 45 13.28 -1.71 -3.14
CA LYS A 45 14.34 -2.67 -3.49
C LYS A 45 15.05 -3.25 -2.25
N LYS A 46 15.05 -2.49 -1.16
CA LYS A 46 15.65 -2.92 0.12
C LYS A 46 14.71 -3.75 0.99
N ILE A 47 13.43 -3.77 0.67
CA ILE A 47 12.40 -4.47 1.43
C ILE A 47 12.25 -5.89 0.88
N LYS A 48 12.36 -6.87 1.76
CA LYS A 48 12.21 -8.29 1.41
C LYS A 48 10.74 -8.69 1.41
N LYS A 49 10.44 -9.78 0.71
CA LYS A 49 9.08 -10.32 0.63
C LYS A 49 8.47 -10.59 2.01
N ASN A 50 9.27 -11.06 2.96
CA ASN A 50 8.80 -11.42 4.30
C ASN A 50 8.81 -10.27 5.31
N ASP A 51 9.26 -9.09 4.90
CA ASP A 51 9.20 -7.91 5.77
C ASP A 51 7.76 -7.37 5.83
N TRP A 52 7.35 -6.91 7.00
CA TRP A 52 6.12 -6.18 7.14
C TRP A 52 6.30 -4.73 6.68
N VAL A 53 5.30 -4.21 5.98
CA VAL A 53 5.22 -2.79 5.61
C VAL A 53 3.95 -2.20 6.20
N PHE A 54 4.12 -1.09 6.91
CA PHE A 54 3.03 -0.34 7.53
C PHE A 54 2.95 1.03 6.88
N SER A 55 1.75 1.47 6.55
CA SER A 55 1.54 2.68 5.78
C SER A 55 0.37 3.51 6.34
N SER A 56 0.21 4.70 5.80
CA SER A 56 -0.89 5.60 6.09
C SER A 56 -1.79 5.76 4.85
N TRP A 57 -2.64 6.77 4.83
CA TRP A 57 -3.68 6.90 3.81
C TRP A 57 -3.21 7.11 2.36
N ARG A 58 -1.97 7.53 2.11
CA ARG A 58 -1.38 7.61 0.76
C ARG A 58 -0.56 6.36 0.48
N ASN A 59 -1.23 5.25 0.26
CA ASN A 59 -0.66 3.91 0.40
C ASN A 59 -0.74 3.05 -0.88
N HIS A 60 -1.30 3.57 -1.98
CA HIS A 60 -1.49 2.76 -3.19
C HIS A 60 -0.16 2.25 -3.75
N TYR A 61 0.82 3.13 -3.88
CA TYR A 61 2.15 2.73 -4.36
C TYR A 61 2.84 1.76 -3.42
N HIS A 62 2.69 1.98 -2.11
CA HIS A 62 3.28 1.08 -1.11
C HIS A 62 2.72 -0.33 -1.24
N ALA A 63 1.41 -0.45 -1.39
CA ALA A 63 0.75 -1.75 -1.55
C ALA A 63 1.20 -2.46 -2.82
N LEU A 64 1.24 -1.75 -3.95
CA LEU A 64 1.70 -2.30 -5.22
C LEU A 64 3.14 -2.77 -5.16
N LEU A 65 4.03 -1.94 -4.62
CA LEU A 65 5.45 -2.25 -4.50
C LEU A 65 5.72 -3.38 -3.51
N LYS A 66 4.86 -3.56 -2.50
CA LYS A 66 4.96 -4.69 -1.57
C LYS A 66 4.55 -6.02 -2.21
N GLY A 67 3.87 -5.97 -3.35
CA GLY A 67 3.47 -7.16 -4.08
C GLY A 67 1.98 -7.48 -4.02
N CYS A 68 1.16 -6.58 -3.48
CA CYS A 68 -0.29 -6.75 -3.53
C CYS A 68 -0.76 -6.67 -4.98
N SER A 69 -1.74 -7.50 -5.36
CA SER A 69 -2.24 -7.48 -6.73
C SER A 69 -3.02 -6.18 -7.00
N ALA A 70 -2.83 -5.63 -8.21
CA ALA A 70 -3.54 -4.42 -8.62
C ALA A 70 -5.06 -4.62 -8.57
N GLN A 71 -5.54 -5.82 -8.88
CA GLN A 71 -6.97 -6.15 -8.81
C GLN A 71 -7.51 -6.09 -7.38
N ASP A 72 -6.80 -6.67 -6.43
CA ASP A 72 -7.22 -6.66 -5.02
C ASP A 72 -7.22 -5.26 -4.43
N ILE A 73 -6.21 -4.47 -4.75
CA ILE A 73 -6.13 -3.07 -4.33
C ILE A 73 -7.29 -2.28 -4.93
N THR A 74 -7.55 -2.45 -6.22
CA THR A 74 -8.66 -1.78 -6.91
C THR A 74 -10.00 -2.13 -6.25
N LYS A 75 -10.24 -3.39 -5.93
CA LYS A 75 -11.46 -3.81 -5.24
C LYS A 75 -11.62 -3.12 -3.88
N GLN A 76 -10.56 -3.05 -3.10
CA GLN A 76 -10.60 -2.36 -1.81
C GLN A 76 -10.89 -0.87 -1.97
N ILE A 77 -10.26 -0.21 -2.96
CA ILE A 77 -10.47 1.22 -3.23
C ILE A 77 -11.91 1.48 -3.65
N VAL A 78 -12.43 0.71 -4.60
CA VAL A 78 -13.81 0.86 -5.10
C VAL A 78 -14.82 0.66 -3.98
N SER A 79 -14.56 -0.24 -3.04
CA SER A 79 -15.44 -0.47 -1.89
C SER A 79 -15.32 0.58 -0.78
N GLY A 80 -14.51 1.63 -0.97
CA GLY A 80 -14.37 2.73 -0.02
C GLY A 80 -13.21 2.56 0.97
N ARG A 81 -12.30 1.63 0.74
CA ARG A 81 -11.18 1.34 1.65
C ARG A 81 -9.82 1.82 1.14
N SER A 82 -9.81 2.88 0.33
CA SER A 82 -8.56 3.44 -0.19
C SER A 82 -7.57 3.84 0.92
N MET A 83 -8.08 4.35 2.03
CA MET A 83 -7.25 4.83 3.15
C MET A 83 -6.86 3.73 4.14
N THR A 84 -7.35 2.52 3.95
CA THR A 84 -7.14 1.39 4.86
C THR A 84 -6.82 0.11 4.11
N LEU A 85 -6.03 0.22 3.05
CA LEU A 85 -5.59 -0.96 2.30
C LEU A 85 -4.83 -1.92 3.19
N ASN A 86 -5.13 -3.20 3.08
CA ASN A 86 -4.40 -4.21 3.81
C ASN A 86 -4.28 -5.51 3.01
N SER A 87 -3.23 -6.26 3.31
CA SER A 87 -3.03 -7.60 2.77
C SER A 87 -2.12 -8.38 3.71
N ILE A 88 -2.71 -9.18 4.58
CA ILE A 88 -1.92 -10.01 5.51
C ILE A 88 -1.05 -11.00 4.75
N LYS A 89 -1.56 -11.54 3.65
CA LYS A 89 -0.80 -12.43 2.76
C LYS A 89 0.52 -11.80 2.29
N ASN A 90 0.50 -10.51 1.97
CA ASN A 90 1.68 -9.78 1.52
C ASN A 90 2.38 -9.03 2.65
N LYS A 91 1.93 -9.19 3.89
CA LYS A 91 2.47 -8.49 5.06
C LYS A 91 2.45 -6.98 4.90
N PHE A 92 1.28 -6.47 4.53
CA PHE A 92 1.01 -5.05 4.32
C PHE A 92 -0.21 -4.63 5.12
N PHE A 93 -0.07 -3.54 5.88
CA PHE A 93 -1.17 -3.00 6.69
C PHE A 93 -1.14 -1.48 6.71
N THR A 94 -2.32 -0.87 6.65
CA THR A 94 -2.47 0.59 6.70
C THR A 94 -3.45 1.00 7.79
N SER A 95 -3.12 2.08 8.51
CA SER A 95 -4.04 2.80 9.37
C SER A 95 -4.30 4.19 8.80
N SER A 96 -5.55 4.61 8.77
CA SER A 96 -5.94 5.96 8.36
C SER A 96 -5.84 6.98 9.50
N ILE A 97 -5.62 6.53 10.72
CA ILE A 97 -5.47 7.40 11.88
C ILE A 97 -4.05 7.98 11.88
N VAL A 98 -3.94 9.30 11.96
CA VAL A 98 -2.63 9.98 11.99
C VAL A 98 -1.81 9.48 13.19
N GLY A 99 -0.62 8.94 12.91
CA GLY A 99 0.24 8.36 13.94
C GLY A 99 -0.18 6.99 14.46
N GLY A 100 -1.39 6.52 14.14
CA GLY A 100 -1.92 5.25 14.62
C GLY A 100 -1.15 4.01 14.16
N ILE A 101 -0.49 4.10 12.99
CA ILE A 101 0.30 2.99 12.46
C ILE A 101 1.57 2.71 13.28
N ILE A 102 2.11 3.69 13.97
CA ILE A 102 3.38 3.57 14.70
C ILE A 102 3.28 2.55 15.84
N PRO A 103 2.32 2.64 16.78
CA PRO A 103 2.20 1.63 17.84
C PRO A 103 1.82 0.25 17.27
N ILE A 104 1.06 0.18 16.19
CA ILE A 104 0.73 -1.09 15.53
C ILE A 104 2.01 -1.76 15.01
N ALA A 105 2.86 -1.00 14.30
CA ALA A 105 4.12 -1.50 13.78
C ALA A 105 5.06 -1.94 14.91
N LEU A 106 5.11 -1.17 15.99
CA LEU A 106 5.91 -1.52 17.17
C LEU A 106 5.46 -2.84 17.79
N GLY A 107 4.16 -3.04 17.94
CA GLY A 107 3.61 -4.28 18.49
C GLY A 107 3.94 -5.50 17.63
N VAL A 108 3.83 -5.38 16.31
CA VAL A 108 4.20 -6.45 15.39
C VAL A 108 5.70 -6.75 15.47
N ALA A 109 6.54 -5.70 15.46
CA ALA A 109 7.99 -5.87 15.56
C ALA A 109 8.39 -6.58 16.85
N PHE A 110 7.78 -6.19 17.96
CA PHE A 110 8.02 -6.83 19.27
C PHE A 110 7.61 -8.31 19.23
N SER A 111 6.46 -8.63 18.68
CA SER A 111 5.97 -9.99 18.57
C SER A 111 6.90 -10.86 17.68
N LEU A 112 7.39 -10.32 16.59
CA LEU A 112 8.30 -11.03 15.68
C LEU A 112 9.67 -11.28 16.34
N LYS A 113 10.18 -10.31 17.07
CA LYS A 113 11.44 -10.46 17.82
C LYS A 113 11.33 -11.57 18.87
N LYS A 114 10.22 -11.61 19.60
CA LYS A 114 9.98 -12.62 20.63
C LYS A 114 9.92 -14.04 20.04
N LYS A 115 9.42 -14.21 18.83
CA LYS A 115 9.36 -15.51 18.15
C LYS A 115 10.73 -16.03 17.67
N LYS A 116 11.71 -15.16 17.50
CA LYS A 116 13.07 -15.55 17.07
C LYS A 116 13.97 -15.92 18.26
N ASP A 117 13.61 -15.53 19.42
CA ASP A 117 14.30 -15.87 20.68
C ASP A 117 13.69 -17.15 21.27
#